data_f905e98e3bab6ec5c60402ca1d646094
#
_entry.id   f905e98e3bab6ec5c60402ca1d646094
#
_cell.length_a   1.000
_cell.length_b   1.000
_cell.length_c   1.000
_cell.angle_alpha   90.00
_cell.angle_beta   90.00
_cell.angle_gamma   90.00
#
_symmetry.space_group_name_H-M   'P 1'
#
loop_
_entity.id
_entity.type
_entity.pdbx_description
1 polymer ?
#
loop_
_entity_poly.entity_id
_entity_poly.type
_entity_poly.pdbx_seq_one_letter_code
_entity_poly.pdbx_strand_id
1 'polypeptide(L)'
;SATSQAQETQSASENVVLMGNMIEEANTEVENLRTNARAMRDAGNSAVTILEELGQINQQTKAAMEVIYKQTNVTNESAQKIKEATEIITDIAEETNLLSLNASIEAARAGEQGRGFAVVAAQIQKLAEQSNESARQIEAIINTLIEESEKSVDTMKNVKEVIDKQDVNVTNTQDAFNKVKDGIDRSVEGIREIAKRTA
;
A
#
# COMPACT_ATOMS: atom_id res chain seq x y z
N SER A 1 49.32 -70.86 -9.24
CA SER A 1 48.23 -71.12 -10.18
C SER A 1 46.91 -71.45 -9.47
N ALA A 2 46.69 -72.51 -8.71
CA ALA A 2 45.41 -72.76 -8.00
C ALA A 2 45.19 -71.77 -6.83
N THR A 3 46.20 -71.43 -6.08
CA THR A 3 46.16 -70.39 -4.99
C THR A 3 45.90 -68.97 -5.50
N SER A 4 46.46 -68.61 -6.65
CA SER A 4 46.23 -67.34 -7.26
C SER A 4 44.76 -67.17 -7.73
N GLN A 5 44.20 -68.22 -8.32
CA GLN A 5 42.81 -68.23 -8.80
C GLN A 5 41.80 -68.26 -7.63
N ALA A 6 42.12 -68.91 -6.49
CA ALA A 6 41.30 -68.81 -5.30
C ALA A 6 41.29 -67.39 -4.69
N GLN A 7 42.45 -66.73 -4.68
CA GLN A 7 42.58 -65.37 -4.20
C GLN A 7 41.83 -64.35 -5.09
N GLU A 8 41.89 -64.47 -6.40
CA GLU A 8 41.15 -63.67 -7.37
C GLU A 8 39.62 -63.81 -7.23
N THR A 9 39.18 -65.10 -7.03
CA THR A 9 37.75 -65.39 -6.79
C THR A 9 37.26 -64.79 -5.48
N GLN A 10 38.07 -64.84 -4.41
CA GLN A 10 37.77 -64.25 -3.13
C GLN A 10 37.62 -62.73 -3.24
N SER A 11 38.59 -62.04 -3.90
CA SER A 11 38.54 -60.65 -4.11
C SER A 11 37.35 -60.20 -5.00
N ALA A 12 37.01 -61.00 -6.00
CA ALA A 12 35.83 -60.76 -6.85
C ALA A 12 34.51 -60.86 -6.03
N SER A 13 34.42 -61.85 -5.13
CA SER A 13 33.29 -62.10 -4.21
C SER A 13 33.11 -60.86 -3.25
N GLU A 14 34.21 -60.39 -2.67
CA GLU A 14 34.21 -59.22 -1.77
C GLU A 14 33.79 -57.95 -2.51
N ASN A 15 34.27 -57.75 -3.74
CA ASN A 15 33.85 -56.63 -4.58
C ASN A 15 32.36 -56.69 -4.93
N VAL A 16 31.80 -57.87 -5.20
CA VAL A 16 30.36 -58.03 -5.45
C VAL A 16 29.53 -57.67 -4.23
N VAL A 17 29.95 -58.04 -3.03
CA VAL A 17 29.28 -57.67 -1.78
C VAL A 17 29.34 -56.13 -1.57
N LEU A 18 30.51 -55.54 -1.78
CA LEU A 18 30.67 -54.07 -1.72
C LEU A 18 29.78 -53.37 -2.72
N MET A 19 29.69 -53.86 -3.96
CA MET A 19 28.78 -53.30 -4.98
C MET A 19 27.32 -53.42 -4.55
N GLY A 20 26.90 -54.52 -3.95
CA GLY A 20 25.55 -54.69 -3.40
C GLY A 20 25.21 -53.63 -2.36
N ASN A 21 26.09 -53.41 -1.40
CA ASN A 21 25.91 -52.37 -0.37
C ASN A 21 25.83 -50.94 -0.96
N MET A 22 26.71 -50.65 -1.94
CA MET A 22 26.69 -49.33 -2.63
C MET A 22 25.38 -49.11 -3.41
N ILE A 23 24.80 -50.16 -3.99
CA ILE A 23 23.51 -50.08 -4.69
C ILE A 23 22.39 -49.84 -3.67
N GLU A 24 22.40 -50.47 -2.51
CA GLU A 24 21.41 -50.28 -1.45
C GLU A 24 21.46 -48.85 -0.88
N GLU A 25 22.67 -48.31 -0.64
CA GLU A 25 22.87 -46.90 -0.25
C GLU A 25 22.37 -45.94 -1.33
N ALA A 26 22.69 -46.19 -2.60
CA ALA A 26 22.24 -45.38 -3.73
C ALA A 26 20.69 -45.34 -3.84
N ASN A 27 20.04 -46.49 -3.66
CA ASN A 27 18.58 -46.61 -3.66
C ASN A 27 17.95 -45.81 -2.51
N THR A 28 18.55 -45.81 -1.33
CA THR A 28 18.12 -45.05 -0.16
C THR A 28 18.22 -43.56 -0.47
N GLU A 29 19.33 -43.10 -1.07
CA GLU A 29 19.54 -41.69 -1.42
C GLU A 29 18.59 -41.22 -2.52
N VAL A 30 18.30 -42.10 -3.50
CA VAL A 30 17.29 -41.83 -4.55
C VAL A 30 15.89 -41.57 -3.94
N GLU A 31 15.48 -42.34 -2.94
CA GLU A 31 14.18 -42.14 -2.28
C GLU A 31 14.16 -40.86 -1.44
N ASN A 32 15.26 -40.50 -0.79
CA ASN A 32 15.44 -39.22 -0.10
C ASN A 32 15.31 -38.04 -1.07
N LEU A 33 16.01 -38.12 -2.21
CA LEU A 33 15.94 -37.10 -3.26
C LEU A 33 14.51 -36.94 -3.80
N ARG A 34 13.80 -38.05 -3.96
CA ARG A 34 12.41 -38.07 -4.42
C ARG A 34 11.45 -37.38 -3.44
N THR A 35 11.66 -37.63 -2.15
CA THR A 35 10.91 -37.01 -1.05
C THR A 35 11.17 -35.52 -1.01
N ASN A 36 12.43 -35.10 -1.09
CA ASN A 36 12.83 -33.68 -1.12
C ASN A 36 12.26 -32.96 -2.33
N ALA A 37 12.31 -33.57 -3.53
CA ALA A 37 11.77 -32.97 -4.73
C ALA A 37 10.23 -32.75 -4.65
N ARG A 38 9.50 -33.66 -4.01
CA ARG A 38 8.06 -33.48 -3.74
C ARG A 38 7.82 -32.31 -2.80
N ALA A 39 8.53 -32.25 -1.67
CA ALA A 39 8.42 -31.15 -0.72
C ALA A 39 8.73 -29.77 -1.36
N MET A 40 9.77 -29.73 -2.21
CA MET A 40 10.12 -28.51 -2.96
C MET A 40 9.02 -28.11 -3.95
N ARG A 41 8.40 -29.08 -4.64
CA ARG A 41 7.28 -28.82 -5.54
C ARG A 41 6.07 -28.24 -4.80
N ASP A 42 5.71 -28.83 -3.65
CA ASP A 42 4.58 -28.37 -2.85
C ASP A 42 4.83 -26.96 -2.29
N ALA A 43 6.05 -26.70 -1.81
CA ALA A 43 6.45 -25.36 -1.38
C ALA A 43 6.42 -24.34 -2.52
N GLY A 44 6.88 -24.74 -3.72
CA GLY A 44 6.83 -23.90 -4.92
C GLY A 44 5.39 -23.55 -5.35
N ASN A 45 4.50 -24.52 -5.34
CA ASN A 45 3.07 -24.31 -5.65
C ASN A 45 2.44 -23.35 -4.63
N SER A 46 2.72 -23.55 -3.34
CA SER A 46 2.23 -22.64 -2.27
C SER A 46 2.73 -21.22 -2.47
N ALA A 47 4.00 -21.05 -2.84
CA ALA A 47 4.57 -19.74 -3.11
C ALA A 47 3.88 -19.04 -4.29
N VAL A 48 3.59 -19.76 -5.38
CA VAL A 48 2.85 -19.21 -6.52
C VAL A 48 1.45 -18.75 -6.11
N THR A 49 0.73 -19.54 -5.32
CA THR A 49 -0.60 -19.16 -4.80
C THR A 49 -0.54 -17.88 -3.97
N ILE A 50 0.45 -17.75 -3.07
CA ILE A 50 0.65 -16.54 -2.26
C ILE A 50 0.94 -15.32 -3.15
N LEU A 51 1.71 -15.48 -4.23
CA LEU A 51 1.99 -14.41 -5.16
C LEU A 51 0.75 -13.96 -5.96
N GLU A 52 -0.13 -14.91 -6.32
CA GLU A 52 -1.41 -14.60 -6.95
C GLU A 52 -2.32 -13.80 -6.01
N GLU A 53 -2.41 -14.20 -4.74
CA GLU A 53 -3.13 -13.46 -3.70
C GLU A 53 -2.56 -12.05 -3.50
N LEU A 54 -1.23 -11.92 -3.47
CA LEU A 54 -0.56 -10.62 -3.35
C LEU A 54 -0.85 -9.71 -4.55
N GLY A 55 -0.90 -10.27 -5.76
CA GLY A 55 -1.33 -9.54 -6.97
C GLY A 55 -2.76 -9.02 -6.86
N GLN A 56 -3.69 -9.82 -6.32
CA GLN A 56 -5.06 -9.39 -6.08
C GLN A 56 -5.14 -8.27 -5.02
N ILE A 57 -4.37 -8.38 -3.93
CA ILE A 57 -4.30 -7.35 -2.90
C ILE A 57 -3.76 -6.03 -3.49
N ASN A 58 -2.76 -6.08 -4.35
CA ASN A 58 -2.25 -4.91 -5.05
C ASN A 58 -3.33 -4.23 -5.90
N GLN A 59 -4.11 -4.99 -6.66
CA GLN A 59 -5.21 -4.44 -7.45
C GLN A 59 -6.29 -3.80 -6.58
N GLN A 60 -6.67 -4.44 -5.47
CA GLN A 60 -7.62 -3.86 -4.51
C GLN A 60 -7.08 -2.58 -3.89
N THR A 61 -5.78 -2.54 -3.57
CA THR A 61 -5.13 -1.35 -3.02
C THR A 61 -5.12 -0.20 -4.03
N LYS A 62 -4.85 -0.47 -5.32
CA LYS A 62 -4.95 0.53 -6.39
C LYS A 62 -6.37 1.10 -6.49
N ALA A 63 -7.38 0.24 -6.49
CA ALA A 63 -8.77 0.67 -6.54
C ALA A 63 -9.16 1.53 -5.32
N ALA A 64 -8.74 1.14 -4.12
CA ALA A 64 -8.96 1.93 -2.91
C ALA A 64 -8.27 3.30 -2.97
N MET A 65 -7.04 3.37 -3.48
CA MET A 65 -6.32 4.61 -3.67
C MET A 65 -7.02 5.57 -4.65
N GLU A 66 -7.62 5.04 -5.73
CA GLU A 66 -8.40 5.86 -6.66
C GLU A 66 -9.65 6.46 -5.98
N VAL A 67 -10.32 5.70 -5.12
CA VAL A 67 -11.46 6.20 -4.34
C VAL A 67 -11.03 7.31 -3.39
N ILE A 68 -9.92 7.11 -2.66
CA ILE A 68 -9.38 8.13 -1.74
C ILE A 68 -8.98 9.39 -2.52
N TYR A 69 -8.33 9.25 -3.67
CA TYR A 69 -7.96 10.38 -4.53
C TYR A 69 -9.19 11.21 -4.94
N LYS A 70 -10.26 10.55 -5.41
CA LYS A 70 -11.51 11.21 -5.76
C LYS A 70 -12.15 11.93 -4.56
N GLN A 71 -12.16 11.26 -3.39
CA GLN A 71 -12.71 11.82 -2.17
C GLN A 71 -11.93 13.06 -1.71
N THR A 72 -10.60 13.01 -1.78
CA THR A 72 -9.74 14.16 -1.43
C THR A 72 -9.99 15.34 -2.37
N ASN A 73 -10.15 15.10 -3.67
CA ASN A 73 -10.49 16.17 -4.62
C ASN A 73 -11.86 16.80 -4.31
N VAL A 74 -12.88 16.00 -4.00
CA VAL A 74 -14.20 16.50 -3.58
C VAL A 74 -14.10 17.31 -2.29
N THR A 75 -13.26 16.89 -1.35
CA THR A 75 -12.99 17.64 -0.12
C THR A 75 -12.34 18.98 -0.43
N ASN A 76 -11.35 19.01 -1.31
CA ASN A 76 -10.68 20.24 -1.73
C ASN A 76 -11.64 21.23 -2.45
N GLU A 77 -12.47 20.72 -3.37
CA GLU A 77 -13.51 21.54 -4.02
C GLU A 77 -14.51 22.10 -3.01
N SER A 78 -14.89 21.31 -2.01
CA SER A 78 -15.80 21.75 -0.94
C SER A 78 -15.16 22.82 -0.06
N ALA A 79 -13.88 22.64 0.29
CA ALA A 79 -13.10 23.63 1.03
C ALA A 79 -13.00 24.95 0.26
N GLN A 80 -12.79 24.90 -1.05
CA GLN A 80 -12.74 26.09 -1.89
C GLN A 80 -14.07 26.86 -1.90
N LYS A 81 -15.20 26.17 -1.99
CA LYS A 81 -16.54 26.79 -1.89
C LYS A 81 -16.81 27.39 -0.52
N ILE A 82 -16.32 26.77 0.56
CA ILE A 82 -16.45 27.36 1.90
C ILE A 82 -15.58 28.62 2.00
N LYS A 83 -14.39 28.63 1.40
CA LYS A 83 -13.54 29.82 1.34
C LYS A 83 -14.26 30.98 0.68
N GLU A 84 -14.83 30.76 -0.50
CA GLU A 84 -15.60 31.77 -1.23
C GLU A 84 -16.78 32.29 -0.39
N ALA A 85 -17.52 31.41 0.29
CA ALA A 85 -18.61 31.80 1.18
C ALA A 85 -18.10 32.61 2.39
N THR A 86 -16.93 32.31 2.92
CA THR A 86 -16.31 33.02 4.04
C THR A 86 -15.86 34.44 3.63
N GLU A 87 -15.33 34.58 2.42
CA GLU A 87 -15.02 35.92 1.84
C GLU A 87 -16.27 36.81 1.77
N ILE A 88 -17.40 36.28 1.30
CA ILE A 88 -18.68 37.00 1.28
C ILE A 88 -19.13 37.40 2.70
N ILE A 89 -18.95 36.50 3.71
CA ILE A 89 -19.29 36.82 5.10
C ILE A 89 -18.42 37.95 5.63
N THR A 90 -17.13 37.96 5.26
CA THR A 90 -16.20 39.04 5.61
C THR A 90 -16.66 40.39 5.02
N ASP A 91 -17.02 40.41 3.74
CA ASP A 91 -17.52 41.60 3.06
C ASP A 91 -18.80 42.14 3.72
N ILE A 92 -19.76 41.25 4.04
CA ILE A 92 -21.00 41.62 4.74
C ILE A 92 -20.70 42.20 6.13
N ALA A 93 -19.75 41.59 6.85
CA ALA A 93 -19.36 42.05 8.18
C ALA A 93 -18.72 43.47 8.10
N GLU A 94 -17.87 43.72 7.10
CA GLU A 94 -17.25 45.04 6.88
C GLU A 94 -18.29 46.10 6.49
N GLU A 95 -19.21 45.78 5.60
CA GLU A 95 -20.29 46.67 5.21
C GLU A 95 -21.23 46.98 6.40
N THR A 96 -21.57 45.93 7.20
CA THR A 96 -22.37 46.07 8.41
C THR A 96 -21.68 46.97 9.45
N ASN A 97 -20.37 46.84 9.58
CA ASN A 97 -19.57 47.68 10.47
C ASN A 97 -19.60 49.13 10.04
N LEU A 98 -19.45 49.39 8.74
CA LEU A 98 -19.55 50.75 8.16
C LEU A 98 -20.95 51.36 8.33
N LEU A 99 -22.01 50.57 8.10
CA LEU A 99 -23.40 50.99 8.30
C LEU A 99 -23.68 51.32 9.76
N SER A 100 -23.19 50.52 10.70
CA SER A 100 -23.35 50.75 12.12
C SER A 100 -22.60 52.00 12.61
N LEU A 101 -21.43 52.27 12.03
CA LEU A 101 -20.67 53.49 12.30
C LEU A 101 -21.43 54.74 11.82
N ASN A 102 -21.99 54.71 10.61
CA ASN A 102 -22.80 55.76 10.08
C ASN A 102 -24.05 56.01 10.93
N ALA A 103 -24.71 54.94 11.38
CA ALA A 103 -25.86 55.03 12.29
C ALA A 103 -25.47 55.63 13.66
N SER A 104 -24.29 55.29 14.18
CA SER A 104 -23.77 55.85 15.42
C SER A 104 -23.52 57.38 15.30
N ILE A 105 -22.98 57.80 14.16
CA ILE A 105 -22.74 59.21 13.87
C ILE A 105 -24.07 60.00 13.81
N GLU A 106 -25.08 59.47 13.11
CA GLU A 106 -26.37 60.13 12.98
C GLU A 106 -27.16 60.13 14.31
N ALA A 107 -27.02 59.05 15.12
CA ALA A 107 -27.57 59.02 16.47
C ALA A 107 -26.96 60.09 17.39
N ALA A 108 -25.64 60.30 17.29
CA ALA A 108 -24.96 61.37 18.03
C ALA A 108 -25.43 62.77 17.57
N ARG A 109 -25.71 62.93 16.28
CA ARG A 109 -26.22 64.20 15.71
C ARG A 109 -27.63 64.55 16.20
N ALA A 110 -28.46 63.51 16.49
CA ALA A 110 -29.81 63.67 17.04
C ALA A 110 -29.83 63.99 18.56
N GLY A 111 -28.70 64.08 19.25
CA GLY A 111 -28.56 64.42 20.65
C GLY A 111 -29.31 63.45 21.60
N GLU A 112 -30.05 63.99 22.57
CA GLU A 112 -30.81 63.21 23.56
C GLU A 112 -31.82 62.23 22.93
N GLN A 113 -32.42 62.59 21.78
CA GLN A 113 -33.38 61.74 21.07
C GLN A 113 -32.71 60.50 20.40
N GLY A 114 -31.42 60.56 20.14
CA GLY A 114 -30.66 59.55 19.47
C GLY A 114 -30.03 58.51 20.42
N ARG A 115 -30.08 58.68 21.74
CA ARG A 115 -29.37 57.82 22.71
C ARG A 115 -29.70 56.33 22.58
N GLY A 116 -30.97 55.97 22.38
CA GLY A 116 -31.40 54.59 22.20
C GLY A 116 -30.81 53.96 20.91
N PHE A 117 -30.82 54.77 19.81
CA PHE A 117 -30.23 54.35 18.53
C PHE A 117 -28.70 54.18 18.59
N ALA A 118 -27.99 55.03 19.34
CA ALA A 118 -26.56 54.94 19.53
C ALA A 118 -26.15 53.62 20.20
N VAL A 119 -26.93 53.17 21.21
CA VAL A 119 -26.69 51.87 21.87
C VAL A 119 -26.87 50.70 20.91
N VAL A 120 -27.93 50.73 20.09
CA VAL A 120 -28.18 49.67 19.09
C VAL A 120 -27.09 49.67 18.02
N ALA A 121 -26.69 50.82 17.50
CA ALA A 121 -25.63 50.96 16.53
C ALA A 121 -24.29 50.41 17.07
N ALA A 122 -23.92 50.75 18.30
CA ALA A 122 -22.71 50.21 18.93
C ALA A 122 -22.76 48.68 19.12
N GLN A 123 -23.95 48.12 19.40
CA GLN A 123 -24.11 46.69 19.52
C GLN A 123 -23.99 46.00 18.14
N ILE A 124 -24.54 46.59 17.07
CA ILE A 124 -24.40 46.07 15.70
C ILE A 124 -22.93 46.12 15.26
N GLN A 125 -22.23 47.23 15.57
CA GLN A 125 -20.79 47.32 15.30
C GLN A 125 -20.01 46.21 15.95
N LYS A 126 -20.24 45.97 17.22
CA LYS A 126 -19.57 44.86 17.95
C LYS A 126 -19.86 43.49 17.33
N LEU A 127 -21.11 43.23 16.91
CA LEU A 127 -21.46 41.96 16.24
C LEU A 127 -20.79 41.83 14.86
N ALA A 128 -20.67 42.92 14.11
CA ALA A 128 -19.96 42.94 12.83
C ALA A 128 -18.46 42.65 13.00
N GLU A 129 -17.81 43.26 13.99
CA GLU A 129 -16.41 42.96 14.35
C GLU A 129 -16.21 41.51 14.75
N GLN A 130 -17.10 40.92 15.56
CA GLN A 130 -17.07 39.54 15.95
C GLN A 130 -17.28 38.60 14.76
N SER A 131 -18.18 38.95 13.84
CA SER A 131 -18.42 38.19 12.61
C SER A 131 -17.19 38.16 11.72
N ASN A 132 -16.53 39.34 11.55
CA ASN A 132 -15.29 39.42 10.76
C ASN A 132 -14.17 38.56 11.36
N GLU A 133 -13.98 38.64 12.69
CA GLU A 133 -12.98 37.82 13.37
C GLU A 133 -13.26 36.31 13.24
N SER A 134 -14.54 35.93 13.35
CA SER A 134 -14.94 34.53 13.14
C SER A 134 -14.70 34.06 11.68
N ALA A 135 -15.00 34.90 10.70
CA ALA A 135 -14.74 34.60 9.29
C ALA A 135 -13.25 34.42 9.02
N ARG A 136 -12.38 35.26 9.57
CA ARG A 136 -10.93 35.12 9.45
C ARG A 136 -10.41 33.83 10.08
N GLN A 137 -10.97 33.40 11.19
CA GLN A 137 -10.61 32.12 11.83
C GLN A 137 -11.03 30.93 10.95
N ILE A 138 -12.23 30.98 10.34
CA ILE A 138 -12.71 29.98 9.41
C ILE A 138 -11.80 29.93 8.18
N GLU A 139 -11.43 31.10 7.62
CA GLU A 139 -10.51 31.13 6.47
C GLU A 139 -9.16 30.48 6.77
N ALA A 140 -8.59 30.72 7.95
CA ALA A 140 -7.34 30.09 8.36
C ALA A 140 -7.46 28.56 8.42
N ILE A 141 -8.57 28.05 8.97
CA ILE A 141 -8.86 26.61 9.03
C ILE A 141 -9.01 26.03 7.62
N ILE A 142 -9.72 26.71 6.72
CA ILE A 142 -9.93 26.26 5.35
C ILE A 142 -8.61 26.24 4.56
N ASN A 143 -7.77 27.25 4.70
CA ASN A 143 -6.46 27.26 4.05
C ASN A 143 -5.59 26.08 4.52
N THR A 144 -5.62 25.76 5.82
CA THR A 144 -4.93 24.56 6.35
C THR A 144 -5.53 23.27 5.76
N LEU A 145 -6.86 23.17 5.64
CA LEU A 145 -7.53 22.00 5.06
C LEU A 145 -7.14 21.80 3.59
N ILE A 146 -7.04 22.86 2.81
CA ILE A 146 -6.60 22.81 1.41
C ILE A 146 -5.15 22.30 1.34
N GLU A 147 -4.26 22.86 2.15
CA GLU A 147 -2.85 22.44 2.20
C GLU A 147 -2.71 20.95 2.57
N GLU A 148 -3.43 20.49 3.58
CA GLU A 148 -3.40 19.06 4.00
C GLU A 148 -4.02 18.14 2.93
N SER A 149 -5.02 18.59 2.19
CA SER A 149 -5.59 17.88 1.06
C SER A 149 -4.57 17.73 -0.08
N GLU A 150 -3.81 18.78 -0.40
CA GLU A 150 -2.74 18.73 -1.41
C GLU A 150 -1.61 17.77 -1.00
N LYS A 151 -1.17 17.81 0.25
CA LYS A 151 -0.20 16.85 0.80
C LYS A 151 -0.71 15.41 0.72
N SER A 152 -2.00 15.20 0.94
CA SER A 152 -2.63 13.89 0.82
C SER A 152 -2.59 13.38 -0.62
N VAL A 153 -2.84 14.24 -1.60
CA VAL A 153 -2.73 13.91 -3.03
C VAL A 153 -1.30 13.51 -3.39
N ASP A 154 -0.30 14.22 -2.93
CA ASP A 154 1.11 13.90 -3.20
C ASP A 154 1.53 12.58 -2.54
N THR A 155 1.05 12.33 -1.33
CA THR A 155 1.27 11.04 -0.65
C THR A 155 0.66 9.89 -1.46
N MET A 156 -0.56 10.05 -2.01
CA MET A 156 -1.22 9.03 -2.84
C MET A 156 -0.44 8.76 -4.13
N LYS A 157 0.16 9.77 -4.77
CA LYS A 157 1.05 9.57 -5.93
C LYS A 157 2.25 8.69 -5.57
N ASN A 158 2.89 8.96 -4.44
CA ASN A 158 4.03 8.16 -3.96
C ASN A 158 3.62 6.71 -3.67
N VAL A 159 2.46 6.51 -3.01
CA VAL A 159 1.93 5.16 -2.75
C VAL A 159 1.64 4.41 -4.05
N LYS A 160 1.07 5.10 -5.05
CA LYS A 160 0.84 4.51 -6.38
C LYS A 160 2.13 4.01 -7.01
N GLU A 161 3.20 4.82 -6.99
CA GLU A 161 4.50 4.39 -7.51
C GLU A 161 5.06 3.16 -6.79
N VAL A 162 4.88 3.09 -5.46
CA VAL A 162 5.31 1.93 -4.67
C VAL A 162 4.54 0.68 -5.08
N ILE A 163 3.22 0.79 -5.27
CA ILE A 163 2.37 -0.34 -5.68
C ILE A 163 2.73 -0.79 -7.11
N ASP A 164 3.02 0.14 -8.04
CA ASP A 164 3.43 -0.21 -9.39
C ASP A 164 4.77 -0.96 -9.40
N LYS A 165 5.73 -0.57 -8.56
CA LYS A 165 6.98 -1.31 -8.35
C LYS A 165 6.73 -2.68 -7.71
N GLN A 166 5.81 -2.78 -6.78
CA GLN A 166 5.43 -4.03 -6.13
C GLN A 166 4.83 -5.02 -7.15
N ASP A 167 3.97 -4.57 -8.07
CA ASP A 167 3.43 -5.42 -9.12
C ASP A 167 4.52 -6.02 -10.02
N VAL A 168 5.51 -5.21 -10.39
CA VAL A 168 6.67 -5.71 -11.16
C VAL A 168 7.44 -6.76 -10.36
N ASN A 169 7.66 -6.53 -9.07
CA ASN A 169 8.37 -7.48 -8.21
C ASN A 169 7.59 -8.79 -8.02
N VAL A 170 6.27 -8.73 -7.87
CA VAL A 170 5.40 -9.91 -7.80
C VAL A 170 5.53 -10.73 -9.09
N THR A 171 5.43 -10.09 -10.24
CA THR A 171 5.57 -10.76 -11.55
C THR A 171 6.95 -11.41 -11.69
N ASN A 172 8.03 -10.69 -11.39
CA ASN A 172 9.39 -11.22 -11.48
C ASN A 172 9.60 -12.40 -10.53
N THR A 173 9.02 -12.35 -9.34
CA THR A 173 9.10 -13.42 -8.35
C THR A 173 8.32 -14.65 -8.82
N GLN A 174 7.15 -14.46 -9.42
CA GLN A 174 6.35 -15.53 -10.00
C GLN A 174 7.10 -16.24 -11.13
N ASP A 175 7.76 -15.49 -12.02
CA ASP A 175 8.61 -16.04 -13.09
C ASP A 175 9.80 -16.84 -12.52
N ALA A 176 10.41 -16.36 -11.43
CA ALA A 176 11.48 -17.08 -10.74
C ALA A 176 11.00 -18.43 -10.15
N PHE A 177 9.83 -18.43 -9.51
CA PHE A 177 9.23 -19.68 -8.99
C PHE A 177 8.84 -20.65 -10.09
N ASN A 178 8.34 -20.18 -11.23
CA ASN A 178 8.07 -21.03 -12.40
C ASN A 178 9.36 -21.72 -12.89
N LYS A 179 10.48 -20.99 -12.97
CA LYS A 179 11.79 -21.59 -13.31
C LYS A 179 12.27 -22.61 -12.28
N VAL A 180 12.04 -22.36 -10.99
CA VAL A 180 12.35 -23.33 -9.91
C VAL A 180 11.52 -24.60 -10.10
N LYS A 181 10.23 -24.47 -10.39
CA LYS A 181 9.33 -25.59 -10.66
C LYS A 181 9.82 -26.44 -11.84
N ASP A 182 10.19 -25.81 -12.96
CA ASP A 182 10.75 -26.50 -14.12
C ASP A 182 12.06 -27.24 -13.77
N GLY A 183 12.89 -26.64 -12.89
CA GLY A 183 14.10 -27.27 -12.39
C GLY A 183 13.82 -28.51 -11.54
N ILE A 184 12.82 -28.46 -10.67
CA ILE A 184 12.38 -29.57 -9.85
C ILE A 184 11.85 -30.71 -10.75
N ASP A 185 11.02 -30.41 -11.74
CA ASP A 185 10.45 -31.40 -12.64
C ASP A 185 11.54 -32.15 -13.42
N ARG A 186 12.58 -31.44 -13.90
CA ARG A 186 13.76 -32.04 -14.51
C ARG A 186 14.55 -32.90 -13.53
N SER A 187 14.68 -32.47 -12.28
CA SER A 187 15.36 -33.25 -11.22
C SER A 187 14.61 -34.56 -10.92
N VAL A 188 13.27 -34.51 -10.86
CA VAL A 188 12.42 -35.70 -10.66
C VAL A 188 12.61 -36.69 -11.79
N GLU A 189 12.72 -36.24 -13.03
CA GLU A 189 12.97 -37.14 -14.17
C GLU A 189 14.36 -37.76 -14.11
N GLY A 190 15.39 -36.98 -13.76
CA GLY A 190 16.75 -37.51 -13.53
C GLY A 190 16.80 -38.56 -12.42
N ILE A 191 16.10 -38.34 -11.30
CA ILE A 191 15.96 -39.29 -10.20
C ILE A 191 15.30 -40.61 -10.69
N ARG A 192 14.27 -40.52 -11.54
CA ARG A 192 13.62 -41.72 -12.11
C ARG A 192 14.57 -42.51 -13.00
N GLU A 193 15.42 -41.84 -13.79
CA GLU A 193 16.42 -42.55 -14.61
C GLU A 193 17.48 -43.23 -13.77
N ILE A 194 17.95 -42.59 -12.69
CA ILE A 194 18.90 -43.22 -11.75
C ILE A 194 18.28 -44.47 -11.13
N ALA A 195 17.04 -44.38 -10.60
CA ALA A 195 16.31 -45.48 -10.03
C ALA A 195 16.19 -46.69 -10.98
N LYS A 196 16.00 -46.43 -12.29
CA LYS A 196 15.95 -47.51 -13.31
C LYS A 196 17.30 -48.22 -13.54
N ARG A 197 18.40 -47.52 -13.29
CA ARG A 197 19.77 -48.09 -13.49
C ARG A 197 20.30 -48.83 -12.28
N THR A 198 19.74 -48.56 -11.09
CA THR A 198 20.12 -49.17 -9.82
C THR A 198 19.19 -50.34 -9.42
N ALA A 199 18.07 -50.51 -10.10
CA ALA A 199 17.17 -51.67 -9.97
C ALA A 199 17.60 -52.84 -10.85
#